data_b9716552bcb7e142d66b1c476c0c0ece
#
_entry.id   b9716552bcb7e142d66b1c476c0c0ece
#
_cell.length_a   1.000
_cell.length_b   1.000
_cell.length_c   1.000
_cell.angle_alpha   90.00
_cell.angle_beta   90.00
_cell.angle_gamma   90.00
#
_symmetry.space_group_name_H-M   'P 1'
#
loop_
_entity.id
_entity.type
_entity.pdbx_description
1 polymer ?
#
loop_
_entity_poly.entity_id
_entity_poly.type
_entity_poly.pdbx_seq_one_letter_code
_entity_poly.pdbx_strand_id
1 'polypeptide(L)'
;MKSIVSNAWVAMLIALCGALPAHAEWVHRVTDGIMGTRITVELWADDPVKGNQAIDAVLDELRHIDDTMSTYKPTSEVSQVNAKAADGPMHISKELFDLLTTARQYSEITDGAFDITYASVGYMYDFRKHVHPDQAQIDKVLPAVNYRHVILDPVNQTVRFSQKGVRIDLGGIAKGYSVDRGIAVLQRLGYSRAYIGAGGDSRIIGDRFGKPWIVGIRDPRKGEGNVIARIPLVNAAISTSGDYERFFEEKGVRYHHIIDPHTGHSASKVRSATVIGPYATRTDGLSKTAFVLGPEKAMEIYNRLDDIDAIIVKLDGTVIYSKGMQKAPR
;
A
#
# COMPACT_ATOMS: atom_id res chain seq x y z
N MET A 1 67.37 24.65 -58.22
CA MET A 1 67.54 24.73 -56.99
C MET A 1 66.32 25.43 -56.29
N LYS A 2 65.24 24.80 -56.10
CA LYS A 2 64.01 25.35 -55.49
C LYS A 2 63.59 24.46 -54.38
N SER A 3 63.58 24.98 -53.15
CA SER A 3 63.04 24.33 -51.94
C SER A 3 61.52 24.39 -51.98
N ILE A 4 60.89 23.26 -51.78
CA ILE A 4 59.46 23.18 -51.61
C ILE A 4 59.21 22.88 -50.09
N VAL A 5 58.66 23.89 -49.40
CA VAL A 5 58.22 23.76 -48.02
C VAL A 5 56.77 23.24 -48.06
N SER A 6 56.56 22.04 -47.59
CA SER A 6 55.21 21.46 -47.42
C SER A 6 54.64 21.81 -46.08
N ASN A 7 53.58 22.63 -46.06
CA ASN A 7 52.78 22.94 -44.86
C ASN A 7 51.73 21.84 -44.65
N ALA A 8 52.01 20.95 -43.74
CA ALA A 8 50.99 20.02 -43.25
C ALA A 8 50.20 20.66 -42.10
N TRP A 9 49.00 21.17 -42.39
CA TRP A 9 48.04 21.55 -41.39
C TRP A 9 47.34 20.29 -40.87
N VAL A 10 47.69 19.86 -39.66
CA VAL A 10 46.95 18.83 -38.94
C VAL A 10 45.71 19.49 -38.37
N ALA A 11 44.57 19.27 -39.00
CA ALA A 11 43.27 19.64 -38.46
C ALA A 11 42.93 18.73 -37.28
N MET A 12 43.12 19.22 -36.09
CA MET A 12 42.68 18.59 -34.84
C MET A 12 41.18 18.81 -34.71
N LEU A 13 40.38 17.85 -35.18
CA LEU A 13 38.94 17.78 -34.92
C LEU A 13 38.73 17.38 -33.46
N ILE A 14 38.59 18.39 -32.59
CA ILE A 14 38.02 18.18 -31.24
C ILE A 14 36.52 17.91 -31.45
N ALA A 15 36.17 16.62 -31.40
CA ALA A 15 34.78 16.23 -31.26
C ALA A 15 34.29 16.70 -29.86
N LEU A 16 33.73 17.91 -29.81
CA LEU A 16 32.86 18.30 -28.70
C LEU A 16 31.62 17.38 -28.76
N CYS A 17 31.67 16.26 -28.05
CA CYS A 17 30.44 15.63 -27.61
C CYS A 17 29.71 16.61 -26.68
N GLY A 18 28.97 17.52 -27.27
CA GLY A 18 28.02 18.33 -26.54
C GLY A 18 26.98 17.39 -25.89
N ALA A 19 27.13 17.12 -24.61
CA ALA A 19 26.01 16.60 -23.84
C ALA A 19 24.84 17.55 -24.06
N LEU A 20 23.82 17.12 -24.80
CA LEU A 20 22.60 17.84 -24.89
C LEU A 20 22.14 18.11 -23.45
N PRO A 21 21.73 19.34 -23.10
CA PRO A 21 21.23 19.61 -21.77
C PRO A 21 20.06 18.65 -21.52
N ALA A 22 20.15 17.88 -20.46
CA ALA A 22 19.05 17.01 -20.03
C ALA A 22 17.86 17.95 -19.76
N HIS A 23 16.80 17.83 -20.57
CA HIS A 23 15.60 18.60 -20.34
C HIS A 23 14.86 18.01 -19.14
N ALA A 24 14.58 18.84 -18.15
CA ALA A 24 13.79 18.46 -16.99
C ALA A 24 12.39 18.04 -17.43
N GLU A 25 11.97 16.85 -16.98
CA GLU A 25 10.68 16.28 -17.37
C GLU A 25 10.06 15.38 -16.27
N TRP A 26 8.80 15.03 -16.46
CA TRP A 26 8.14 13.98 -15.69
C TRP A 26 8.59 12.61 -16.21
N VAL A 27 9.33 11.87 -15.37
CA VAL A 27 9.71 10.48 -15.64
C VAL A 27 8.73 9.57 -14.95
N HIS A 28 8.21 8.57 -15.66
CA HIS A 28 7.27 7.63 -15.06
C HIS A 28 7.55 6.19 -15.49
N ARG A 29 7.16 5.25 -14.64
CA ARG A 29 7.21 3.82 -14.93
C ARG A 29 6.02 3.11 -14.32
N VAL A 30 5.47 2.16 -15.07
CA VAL A 30 4.46 1.21 -14.60
C VAL A 30 5.06 -0.19 -14.69
N THR A 31 4.93 -0.97 -13.63
CA THR A 31 5.34 -2.38 -13.59
C THR A 31 4.30 -3.21 -12.85
N ASP A 32 4.19 -4.48 -13.21
CA ASP A 32 3.29 -5.43 -12.54
C ASP A 32 4.11 -6.46 -11.73
N GLY A 33 3.47 -7.12 -10.77
CA GLY A 33 4.00 -8.31 -10.10
C GLY A 33 4.72 -8.08 -8.79
N ILE A 34 5.05 -6.85 -8.39
CA ILE A 34 5.59 -6.58 -7.05
C ILE A 34 4.39 -6.55 -6.09
N MET A 35 4.46 -7.32 -4.99
CA MET A 35 3.37 -7.47 -4.01
C MET A 35 2.03 -7.90 -4.64
N GLY A 36 2.10 -8.56 -5.80
CA GLY A 36 0.93 -9.05 -6.55
C GLY A 36 0.01 -7.96 -7.09
N THR A 37 0.54 -6.75 -7.32
CA THR A 37 -0.22 -5.61 -7.84
C THR A 37 0.57 -4.80 -8.88
N ARG A 38 -0.10 -3.82 -9.48
CA ARG A 38 0.51 -2.82 -10.36
C ARG A 38 1.16 -1.74 -9.51
N ILE A 39 2.40 -1.41 -9.83
CA ILE A 39 3.17 -0.30 -9.24
C ILE A 39 3.30 0.80 -10.29
N THR A 40 3.05 2.03 -9.88
CA THR A 40 3.29 3.23 -10.69
C THR A 40 4.21 4.16 -9.92
N VAL A 41 5.29 4.61 -10.55
CA VAL A 41 6.18 5.64 -10.01
C VAL A 41 6.26 6.78 -11.02
N GLU A 42 6.00 7.99 -10.59
CA GLU A 42 6.15 9.21 -11.39
C GLU A 42 6.89 10.26 -10.55
N LEU A 43 7.90 10.90 -11.13
CA LEU A 43 8.66 11.96 -10.47
C LEU A 43 9.12 13.02 -11.48
N TRP A 44 9.31 14.25 -10.99
CA TRP A 44 9.97 15.30 -11.75
C TRP A 44 11.47 15.17 -11.61
N ALA A 45 12.19 15.12 -12.73
CA ALA A 45 13.64 15.00 -12.77
C ALA A 45 14.27 16.07 -13.68
N ASP A 46 15.27 16.76 -13.17
CA ASP A 46 16.10 17.68 -13.96
C ASP A 46 17.01 16.91 -14.94
N ASP A 47 17.28 15.66 -14.64
CA ASP A 47 18.02 14.70 -15.46
C ASP A 47 17.20 13.40 -15.56
N PRO A 48 16.60 13.10 -16.72
CA PRO A 48 15.77 11.89 -16.88
C PRO A 48 16.51 10.57 -16.66
N VAL A 49 17.83 10.53 -16.90
CA VAL A 49 18.63 9.32 -16.65
C VAL A 49 18.72 9.06 -15.15
N LYS A 50 19.02 10.09 -14.37
CA LYS A 50 19.00 9.99 -12.89
C LYS A 50 17.61 9.74 -12.35
N GLY A 51 16.58 10.32 -12.96
CA GLY A 51 15.18 10.05 -12.63
C GLY A 51 14.82 8.57 -12.79
N ASN A 52 15.23 7.94 -13.90
CA ASN A 52 15.03 6.51 -14.11
C ASN A 52 15.81 5.64 -13.11
N GLN A 53 17.05 6.02 -12.77
CA GLN A 53 17.83 5.34 -11.72
C GLN A 53 17.15 5.46 -10.34
N ALA A 54 16.54 6.60 -10.04
CA ALA A 54 15.77 6.78 -8.81
C ALA A 54 14.53 5.89 -8.78
N ILE A 55 13.84 5.72 -9.92
CA ILE A 55 12.73 4.77 -10.04
C ILE A 55 13.21 3.33 -9.80
N ASP A 56 14.36 2.93 -10.37
CA ASP A 56 14.93 1.60 -10.12
C ASP A 56 15.18 1.37 -8.62
N ALA A 57 15.76 2.35 -7.93
CA ALA A 57 15.99 2.29 -6.48
C ALA A 57 14.67 2.18 -5.68
N VAL A 58 13.60 2.85 -6.10
CA VAL A 58 12.26 2.68 -5.53
C VAL A 58 11.77 1.25 -5.74
N LEU A 59 11.84 0.73 -6.96
CA LEU A 59 11.36 -0.62 -7.26
C LEU A 59 12.15 -1.70 -6.51
N ASP A 60 13.44 -1.50 -6.27
CA ASP A 60 14.26 -2.40 -5.46
C ASP A 60 13.83 -2.38 -3.98
N GLU A 61 13.52 -1.21 -3.42
CA GLU A 61 12.96 -1.10 -2.06
C GLU A 61 11.62 -1.83 -1.95
N LEU A 62 10.73 -1.67 -2.94
CA LEU A 62 9.44 -2.36 -2.94
C LEU A 62 9.59 -3.89 -3.07
N ARG A 63 10.57 -4.37 -3.86
CA ARG A 63 10.91 -5.80 -3.95
C ARG A 63 11.44 -6.34 -2.63
N HIS A 64 12.32 -5.58 -1.95
CA HIS A 64 12.83 -5.94 -0.64
C HIS A 64 11.69 -6.15 0.37
N ILE A 65 10.72 -5.23 0.40
CA ILE A 65 9.54 -5.35 1.28
C ILE A 65 8.69 -6.56 0.90
N ASP A 66 8.47 -6.81 -0.39
CA ASP A 66 7.77 -8.01 -0.85
C ASP A 66 8.49 -9.30 -0.45
N ASP A 67 9.83 -9.34 -0.54
CA ASP A 67 10.64 -10.49 -0.14
C ASP A 67 10.60 -10.74 1.37
N THR A 68 10.52 -9.69 2.16
CA THR A 68 10.52 -9.76 3.62
C THR A 68 9.13 -10.07 4.19
N MET A 69 8.06 -9.51 3.60
CA MET A 69 6.74 -9.44 4.23
C MET A 69 5.66 -10.29 3.53
N SER A 70 5.94 -10.91 2.40
CA SER A 70 4.97 -11.72 1.66
C SER A 70 4.77 -13.09 2.31
N THR A 71 3.53 -13.44 2.67
CA THR A 71 3.15 -14.78 3.13
C THR A 71 3.19 -15.83 2.00
N TYR A 72 3.30 -15.42 0.75
CA TYR A 72 3.44 -16.30 -0.42
C TYR A 72 4.89 -16.72 -0.68
N LYS A 73 5.87 -16.14 0.00
CA LYS A 73 7.30 -16.46 -0.10
C LYS A 73 7.71 -17.25 1.17
N PRO A 74 7.99 -18.55 1.08
CA PRO A 74 8.34 -19.36 2.26
C PRO A 74 9.56 -18.85 3.03
N THR A 75 10.46 -18.16 2.34
CA THR A 75 11.69 -17.59 2.90
C THR A 75 11.50 -16.22 3.52
N SER A 76 10.33 -15.58 3.36
CA SER A 76 10.05 -14.28 3.95
C SER A 76 10.09 -14.34 5.47
N GLU A 77 10.43 -13.21 6.10
CA GLU A 77 10.48 -13.13 7.56
C GLU A 77 9.09 -13.38 8.18
N VAL A 78 8.02 -12.84 7.58
CA VAL A 78 6.63 -13.09 8.01
C VAL A 78 6.27 -14.58 7.93
N SER A 79 6.69 -15.29 6.88
CA SER A 79 6.46 -16.74 6.77
C SER A 79 7.22 -17.51 7.86
N GLN A 80 8.43 -17.09 8.21
CA GLN A 80 9.20 -17.68 9.32
C GLN A 80 8.54 -17.39 10.68
N VAL A 81 8.01 -16.18 10.89
CA VAL A 81 7.21 -15.83 12.07
C VAL A 81 5.99 -16.74 12.17
N ASN A 82 5.23 -16.89 11.10
CA ASN A 82 4.05 -17.77 11.06
C ASN A 82 4.38 -19.26 11.36
N ALA A 83 5.59 -19.68 11.01
CA ALA A 83 6.03 -21.06 11.25
C ALA A 83 6.52 -21.32 12.67
N LYS A 84 7.09 -20.33 13.36
CA LYS A 84 7.90 -20.55 14.57
C LYS A 84 7.42 -19.77 15.81
N ALA A 85 6.73 -18.63 15.66
CA ALA A 85 6.42 -17.74 16.77
C ALA A 85 5.45 -18.33 17.81
N ALA A 86 4.72 -19.40 17.47
CA ALA A 86 3.88 -20.13 18.42
C ALA A 86 4.67 -21.10 19.33
N ASP A 87 5.89 -21.46 18.97
CA ASP A 87 6.74 -22.36 19.74
C ASP A 87 7.66 -21.58 20.72
N GLY A 88 7.84 -20.28 20.51
CA GLY A 88 8.63 -19.42 21.39
C GLY A 88 8.94 -18.04 20.79
N PRO A 89 9.61 -17.14 21.54
CA PRO A 89 10.03 -15.85 21.04
C PRO A 89 11.01 -16.01 19.86
N MET A 90 10.74 -15.25 18.79
CA MET A 90 11.57 -15.20 17.58
C MET A 90 12.12 -13.79 17.40
N HIS A 91 13.41 -13.65 17.26
CA HIS A 91 14.05 -12.37 16.91
C HIS A 91 13.69 -12.03 15.44
N ILE A 92 13.30 -10.77 15.21
CA ILE A 92 12.91 -10.27 13.89
C ILE A 92 13.66 -8.98 13.57
N SER A 93 13.69 -8.61 12.27
CA SER A 93 14.27 -7.35 11.84
C SER A 93 13.58 -6.16 12.51
N LYS A 94 14.33 -5.07 12.70
CA LYS A 94 13.75 -3.83 13.23
C LYS A 94 12.60 -3.34 12.33
N GLU A 95 12.74 -3.50 11.04
CA GLU A 95 11.73 -3.09 10.05
C GLU A 95 10.41 -3.82 10.27
N LEU A 96 10.43 -5.14 10.38
CA LEU A 96 9.22 -5.93 10.65
C LEU A 96 8.68 -5.63 12.05
N PHE A 97 9.53 -5.48 13.05
CA PHE A 97 9.12 -5.15 14.42
C PHE A 97 8.35 -3.82 14.48
N ASP A 98 8.87 -2.78 13.82
CA ASP A 98 8.24 -1.46 13.77
C ASP A 98 6.89 -1.52 13.05
N LEU A 99 6.80 -2.28 11.95
CA LEU A 99 5.54 -2.43 11.21
C LEU A 99 4.50 -3.24 12.00
N LEU A 100 4.90 -4.29 12.71
CA LEU A 100 4.00 -5.04 13.61
C LEU A 100 3.51 -4.16 14.77
N THR A 101 4.38 -3.30 15.30
CA THR A 101 3.99 -2.32 16.33
C THR A 101 2.97 -1.33 15.79
N THR A 102 3.18 -0.83 14.58
CA THR A 102 2.23 0.06 13.88
C THR A 102 0.91 -0.65 13.59
N ALA A 103 0.95 -1.90 13.13
CA ALA A 103 -0.24 -2.71 12.89
C ALA A 103 -1.08 -2.90 14.17
N ARG A 104 -0.43 -3.15 15.30
CA ARG A 104 -1.10 -3.23 16.61
C ARG A 104 -1.78 -1.92 16.99
N GLN A 105 -1.13 -0.76 16.79
CA GLN A 105 -1.76 0.54 17.03
C GLN A 105 -3.02 0.75 16.19
N TYR A 106 -3.01 0.31 14.92
CA TYR A 106 -4.21 0.40 14.07
C TYR A 106 -5.30 -0.56 14.52
N SER A 107 -4.94 -1.75 15.01
CA SER A 107 -5.92 -2.65 15.63
C SER A 107 -6.58 -2.02 16.85
N GLU A 108 -5.82 -1.33 17.70
CA GLU A 108 -6.33 -0.61 18.89
C GLU A 108 -7.23 0.57 18.49
N ILE A 109 -6.83 1.39 17.50
CA ILE A 109 -7.61 2.54 17.01
C ILE A 109 -8.96 2.09 16.42
N THR A 110 -8.98 0.93 15.75
CA THR A 110 -10.16 0.42 15.03
C THR A 110 -10.96 -0.62 15.80
N ASP A 111 -10.66 -0.82 17.08
CA ASP A 111 -11.30 -1.83 17.95
C ASP A 111 -11.26 -3.24 17.32
N GLY A 112 -10.10 -3.61 16.74
CA GLY A 112 -9.86 -4.90 16.10
C GLY A 112 -10.44 -5.04 14.69
N ALA A 113 -11.06 -4.01 14.12
CA ALA A 113 -11.52 -4.06 12.72
C ALA A 113 -10.37 -4.20 11.72
N PHE A 114 -9.23 -3.60 12.01
CA PHE A 114 -7.96 -3.94 11.40
C PHE A 114 -7.23 -4.93 12.31
N ASP A 115 -7.02 -6.14 11.84
CA ASP A 115 -6.33 -7.18 12.59
C ASP A 115 -5.53 -8.08 11.63
N ILE A 116 -4.21 -8.05 11.75
CA ILE A 116 -3.31 -8.86 10.90
C ILE A 116 -3.43 -10.35 11.15
N THR A 117 -4.02 -10.75 12.28
CA THR A 117 -4.25 -12.17 12.62
C THR A 117 -5.48 -12.75 11.92
N TYR A 118 -6.25 -11.92 11.16
CA TYR A 118 -7.31 -12.42 10.27
C TYR A 118 -6.80 -13.57 9.39
N ALA A 119 -5.50 -13.59 9.10
CA ALA A 119 -4.82 -14.63 8.35
C ALA A 119 -5.03 -16.04 8.93
N SER A 120 -5.33 -16.16 10.24
CA SER A 120 -5.67 -17.46 10.87
C SER A 120 -6.92 -18.11 10.26
N VAL A 121 -7.82 -17.31 9.68
CA VAL A 121 -8.96 -17.76 8.86
C VAL A 121 -8.67 -17.54 7.38
N GLY A 122 -8.07 -16.38 7.04
CA GLY A 122 -7.87 -15.90 5.68
C GLY A 122 -7.11 -16.86 4.77
N TYR A 123 -6.17 -17.67 5.31
CA TYR A 123 -5.41 -18.64 4.53
C TYR A 123 -6.27 -19.77 3.95
N MET A 124 -7.49 -19.98 4.44
CA MET A 124 -8.43 -20.97 3.93
C MET A 124 -9.20 -20.50 2.71
N TYR A 125 -9.13 -19.21 2.37
CA TYR A 125 -9.74 -18.66 1.17
C TYR A 125 -8.76 -18.72 -0.01
N ASP A 126 -9.24 -19.23 -1.14
CA ASP A 126 -8.54 -19.12 -2.42
C ASP A 126 -9.47 -18.49 -3.46
N PHE A 127 -9.34 -17.15 -3.60
CA PHE A 127 -10.20 -16.36 -4.48
C PHE A 127 -10.00 -16.69 -5.97
N ARG A 128 -8.88 -17.31 -6.36
CA ARG A 128 -8.63 -17.74 -7.74
C ARG A 128 -9.32 -19.07 -8.05
N LYS A 129 -9.36 -19.96 -7.04
CA LYS A 129 -10.00 -21.28 -7.17
C LYS A 129 -11.45 -21.29 -6.69
N HIS A 130 -11.98 -20.12 -6.27
CA HIS A 130 -13.33 -19.99 -5.71
C HIS A 130 -13.56 -20.90 -4.49
N VAL A 131 -12.57 -20.95 -3.59
CA VAL A 131 -12.64 -21.74 -2.37
C VAL A 131 -12.81 -20.85 -1.17
N HIS A 132 -13.74 -21.22 -0.29
CA HIS A 132 -13.94 -20.60 1.02
C HIS A 132 -14.18 -21.67 2.08
N PRO A 133 -13.85 -21.42 3.36
CA PRO A 133 -14.15 -22.35 4.45
C PRO A 133 -15.64 -22.43 4.74
N ASP A 134 -16.09 -23.58 5.25
CA ASP A 134 -17.41 -23.70 5.86
C ASP A 134 -17.42 -23.14 7.30
N GLN A 135 -18.62 -23.05 7.90
CA GLN A 135 -18.77 -22.48 9.23
C GLN A 135 -18.01 -23.28 10.30
N ALA A 136 -18.01 -24.60 10.25
CA ALA A 136 -17.32 -25.43 11.22
C ALA A 136 -15.79 -25.27 11.14
N GLN A 137 -15.26 -25.06 9.94
CA GLN A 137 -13.85 -24.76 9.73
C GLN A 137 -13.49 -23.36 10.30
N ILE A 138 -14.36 -22.36 10.08
CA ILE A 138 -14.19 -21.02 10.65
C ILE A 138 -14.21 -21.07 12.16
N ASP A 139 -15.24 -21.67 12.77
CA ASP A 139 -15.43 -21.76 14.23
C ASP A 139 -14.21 -22.38 14.93
N LYS A 140 -13.57 -23.36 14.29
CA LYS A 140 -12.39 -24.03 14.82
C LYS A 140 -11.18 -23.11 14.93
N VAL A 141 -10.98 -22.16 13.99
CA VAL A 141 -9.77 -21.34 13.90
C VAL A 141 -10.00 -19.89 14.31
N LEU A 142 -11.25 -19.42 14.35
CA LEU A 142 -11.62 -18.05 14.72
C LEU A 142 -11.06 -17.60 16.09
N PRO A 143 -10.96 -18.47 17.13
CA PRO A 143 -10.32 -18.09 18.39
C PRO A 143 -8.84 -17.68 18.27
N ALA A 144 -8.16 -18.01 17.16
CA ALA A 144 -6.80 -17.56 16.89
C ALA A 144 -6.73 -16.16 16.24
N VAL A 145 -7.88 -15.61 15.86
CA VAL A 145 -7.97 -14.23 15.31
C VAL A 145 -8.14 -13.25 16.46
N ASN A 146 -7.04 -12.68 16.90
CA ASN A 146 -7.00 -11.58 17.85
C ASN A 146 -5.59 -10.99 17.84
N TYR A 147 -5.45 -9.72 17.47
CA TYR A 147 -4.15 -9.02 17.42
C TYR A 147 -3.39 -9.07 18.77
N ARG A 148 -4.09 -9.24 19.90
CA ARG A 148 -3.47 -9.40 21.22
C ARG A 148 -2.68 -10.70 21.38
N HIS A 149 -2.89 -11.67 20.48
CA HIS A 149 -2.07 -12.89 20.43
C HIS A 149 -0.67 -12.65 19.86
N VAL A 150 -0.43 -11.52 19.21
CA VAL A 150 0.88 -11.11 18.72
C VAL A 150 1.60 -10.34 19.83
N ILE A 151 2.50 -10.98 20.52
CA ILE A 151 3.25 -10.42 21.65
C ILE A 151 4.60 -9.93 21.14
N LEU A 152 4.84 -8.62 21.28
CA LEU A 152 6.07 -7.94 20.88
C LEU A 152 6.88 -7.58 22.12
N ASP A 153 8.18 -7.91 22.11
CA ASP A 153 9.14 -7.52 23.13
C ASP A 153 10.12 -6.48 22.54
N PRO A 154 10.00 -5.20 22.91
CA PRO A 154 10.85 -4.15 22.37
C PRO A 154 12.29 -4.20 22.88
N VAL A 155 12.55 -4.85 24.03
CA VAL A 155 13.89 -4.95 24.59
C VAL A 155 14.73 -5.95 23.80
N ASN A 156 14.14 -7.12 23.52
CA ASN A 156 14.82 -8.20 22.80
C ASN A 156 14.52 -8.21 21.31
N GLN A 157 13.68 -7.28 20.81
CA GLN A 157 13.23 -7.21 19.41
C GLN A 157 12.70 -8.56 18.93
N THR A 158 11.79 -9.17 19.72
CA THR A 158 11.20 -10.47 19.40
C THR A 158 9.69 -10.39 19.22
N VAL A 159 9.16 -11.35 18.45
CA VAL A 159 7.74 -11.63 18.34
C VAL A 159 7.44 -13.04 18.83
N ARG A 160 6.30 -13.21 19.49
CA ARG A 160 5.77 -14.50 19.94
C ARG A 160 4.26 -14.54 19.76
N PHE A 161 3.72 -15.69 19.39
CA PHE A 161 2.28 -15.92 19.45
C PHE A 161 1.89 -16.55 20.79
N SER A 162 0.79 -16.08 21.39
CA SER A 162 0.34 -16.58 22.68
C SER A 162 -0.28 -17.97 22.62
N GLN A 163 -0.64 -18.44 21.41
CA GLN A 163 -1.23 -19.76 21.19
C GLN A 163 -0.93 -20.28 19.79
N LYS A 164 -1.07 -21.61 19.62
CA LYS A 164 -0.99 -22.27 18.30
C LYS A 164 -2.18 -21.87 17.41
N GLY A 165 -1.97 -21.89 16.11
CA GLY A 165 -2.99 -21.55 15.12
C GLY A 165 -3.05 -20.09 14.74
N VAL A 166 -2.41 -19.18 15.51
CA VAL A 166 -2.25 -17.78 15.12
C VAL A 166 -1.39 -17.68 13.87
N ARG A 167 -1.86 -16.91 12.91
CA ARG A 167 -1.13 -16.53 11.69
C ARG A 167 -1.31 -15.05 11.43
N ILE A 168 -0.30 -14.41 10.89
CA ILE A 168 -0.36 -13.00 10.49
C ILE A 168 -0.20 -12.86 8.97
N ASP A 169 -0.86 -11.85 8.42
CA ASP A 169 -0.67 -11.38 7.05
C ASP A 169 -0.68 -9.85 7.03
N LEU A 170 0.29 -9.27 6.36
CA LEU A 170 0.48 -7.83 6.30
C LEU A 170 -0.15 -7.18 5.04
N GLY A 171 -0.89 -7.92 4.22
CA GLY A 171 -1.50 -7.42 2.99
C GLY A 171 -2.46 -6.24 3.17
N GLY A 172 -2.90 -5.97 4.40
CA GLY A 172 -3.72 -4.82 4.77
C GLY A 172 -2.95 -3.56 5.15
N ILE A 173 -1.59 -3.60 5.17
CA ILE A 173 -0.73 -2.47 5.58
C ILE A 173 0.58 -2.40 4.77
N ALA A 174 1.07 -3.54 4.28
CA ALA A 174 2.40 -3.61 3.66
C ALA A 174 2.49 -2.86 2.32
N LYS A 175 1.38 -2.73 1.57
CA LYS A 175 1.37 -1.96 0.33
C LYS A 175 1.53 -0.47 0.62
N GLY A 176 0.75 0.06 1.56
CA GLY A 176 0.90 1.44 2.03
C GLY A 176 2.30 1.69 2.60
N TYR A 177 2.83 0.74 3.39
CA TYR A 177 4.19 0.81 3.91
C TYR A 177 5.23 0.87 2.79
N SER A 178 5.13 0.03 1.79
CA SER A 178 6.06 0.02 0.65
C SER A 178 6.06 1.34 -0.12
N VAL A 179 4.88 1.94 -0.30
CA VAL A 179 4.73 3.25 -0.93
C VAL A 179 5.42 4.33 -0.10
N ASP A 180 5.25 4.33 1.21
CA ASP A 180 5.93 5.29 2.11
C ASP A 180 7.45 5.12 2.07
N ARG A 181 7.95 3.89 2.04
CA ARG A 181 9.38 3.57 1.90
C ARG A 181 9.94 4.05 0.57
N GLY A 182 9.21 3.81 -0.52
CA GLY A 182 9.58 4.30 -1.85
C GLY A 182 9.67 5.83 -1.90
N ILE A 183 8.71 6.54 -1.30
CA ILE A 183 8.78 8.02 -1.16
C ILE A 183 10.01 8.42 -0.35
N ALA A 184 10.34 7.73 0.74
CA ALA A 184 11.53 8.01 1.53
C ALA A 184 12.83 7.81 0.72
N VAL A 185 12.87 6.83 -0.20
CA VAL A 185 13.99 6.67 -1.15
C VAL A 185 14.11 7.92 -2.03
N LEU A 186 13.02 8.36 -2.66
CA LEU A 186 13.02 9.55 -3.52
C LEU A 186 13.46 10.81 -2.78
N GLN A 187 12.96 11.01 -1.56
CA GLN A 187 13.34 12.17 -0.73
C GLN A 187 14.84 12.16 -0.37
N ARG A 188 15.41 10.99 -0.04
CA ARG A 188 16.87 10.86 0.20
C ARG A 188 17.71 11.17 -1.05
N LEU A 189 17.17 10.89 -2.24
CA LEU A 189 17.79 11.20 -3.53
C LEU A 189 17.55 12.65 -3.98
N GLY A 190 16.84 13.47 -3.17
CA GLY A 190 16.60 14.88 -3.43
C GLY A 190 15.35 15.20 -4.26
N TYR A 191 14.52 14.20 -4.58
CA TYR A 191 13.26 14.44 -5.30
C TYR A 191 12.16 14.95 -4.36
N SER A 192 11.51 16.03 -4.76
CA SER A 192 10.47 16.71 -3.98
C SER A 192 9.09 16.71 -4.65
N ARG A 193 8.97 16.21 -5.87
CA ARG A 193 7.72 16.09 -6.63
C ARG A 193 7.60 14.70 -7.21
N ALA A 194 6.75 13.87 -6.59
CA ALA A 194 6.56 12.50 -7.02
C ALA A 194 5.21 11.93 -6.59
N TYR A 195 4.83 10.88 -7.30
CA TYR A 195 3.72 9.99 -7.00
C TYR A 195 4.23 8.54 -7.00
N ILE A 196 3.85 7.77 -5.99
CA ILE A 196 4.01 6.31 -5.99
C ILE A 196 2.65 5.70 -5.70
N GLY A 197 2.25 4.73 -6.54
CA GLY A 197 1.04 3.94 -6.37
C GLY A 197 1.32 2.45 -6.37
N ALA A 198 0.66 1.70 -5.49
CA ALA A 198 0.69 0.24 -5.38
C ALA A 198 -0.75 -0.30 -5.28
N GLY A 199 -1.35 -0.63 -6.42
CA GLY A 199 -2.76 -0.98 -6.48
C GLY A 199 -3.67 0.17 -6.04
N GLY A 200 -4.47 -0.04 -4.97
CA GLY A 200 -5.35 0.98 -4.41
C GLY A 200 -4.69 1.99 -3.46
N ASP A 201 -3.39 1.86 -3.20
CA ASP A 201 -2.65 2.65 -2.21
C ASP A 201 -1.66 3.55 -2.90
N SER A 202 -1.61 4.85 -2.51
CA SER A 202 -0.67 5.78 -3.12
C SER A 202 -0.26 6.90 -2.17
N ARG A 203 0.91 7.51 -2.47
CA ARG A 203 1.41 8.69 -1.79
C ARG A 203 2.00 9.68 -2.78
N ILE A 204 1.79 10.94 -2.48
CA ILE A 204 2.19 12.09 -3.26
C ILE A 204 3.08 12.99 -2.39
N ILE A 205 4.19 13.47 -2.97
CA ILE A 205 4.98 14.56 -2.43
C ILE A 205 5.05 15.70 -3.43
N GLY A 206 4.99 16.93 -2.91
CA GLY A 206 4.95 18.14 -3.72
C GLY A 206 3.70 18.26 -4.57
N ASP A 207 3.74 19.23 -5.45
CA ASP A 207 2.69 19.57 -6.41
C ASP A 207 3.20 19.45 -7.86
N ARG A 208 2.34 19.75 -8.83
CA ARG A 208 2.69 19.83 -10.26
C ARG A 208 2.88 21.30 -10.68
N PHE A 209 3.89 21.96 -10.09
CA PHE A 209 4.21 23.38 -10.36
C PHE A 209 3.02 24.32 -10.11
N GLY A 210 2.55 24.35 -8.86
CA GLY A 210 1.43 25.16 -8.41
C GLY A 210 0.05 24.55 -8.66
N LYS A 211 -0.01 23.32 -9.22
CA LYS A 211 -1.25 22.56 -9.41
C LYS A 211 -1.24 21.30 -8.55
N PRO A 212 -2.33 20.96 -7.86
CA PRO A 212 -2.44 19.70 -7.13
C PRO A 212 -2.43 18.51 -8.09
N TRP A 213 -2.06 17.35 -7.57
CA TRP A 213 -2.31 16.08 -8.23
C TRP A 213 -3.80 15.76 -8.15
N ILE A 214 -4.37 15.23 -9.22
CA ILE A 214 -5.79 14.86 -9.25
C ILE A 214 -5.88 13.33 -9.22
N VAL A 215 -6.39 12.80 -8.11
CA VAL A 215 -6.61 11.36 -7.94
C VAL A 215 -8.08 11.03 -8.11
N GLY A 216 -8.39 10.10 -9.03
CA GLY A 216 -9.74 9.61 -9.27
C GLY A 216 -10.11 8.48 -8.30
N ILE A 217 -11.25 8.58 -7.64
CA ILE A 217 -11.83 7.47 -6.86
C ILE A 217 -12.75 6.67 -7.76
N ARG A 218 -12.43 5.39 -7.98
CA ARG A 218 -13.18 4.49 -8.87
C ARG A 218 -14.61 4.27 -8.40
N ASP A 219 -15.55 4.25 -9.34
CA ASP A 219 -16.92 3.79 -9.10
C ASP A 219 -16.90 2.26 -8.88
N PRO A 220 -17.34 1.75 -7.72
CA PRO A 220 -17.24 0.32 -7.39
C PRO A 220 -18.15 -0.59 -8.20
N ARG A 221 -19.05 -0.04 -9.02
CA ARG A 221 -20.03 -0.81 -9.83
C ARG A 221 -19.97 -0.51 -11.31
N LYS A 222 -19.17 0.47 -11.72
CA LYS A 222 -18.94 0.75 -13.14
C LYS A 222 -17.54 0.26 -13.55
N GLY A 223 -17.37 0.03 -14.85
CA GLY A 223 -16.08 -0.43 -15.40
C GLY A 223 -14.91 0.53 -15.14
N GLU A 224 -13.71 0.09 -15.49
CA GLU A 224 -12.50 0.91 -15.38
C GLU A 224 -12.69 2.29 -16.06
N GLY A 225 -12.06 3.32 -15.48
CA GLY A 225 -12.14 4.69 -15.95
C GLY A 225 -13.32 5.51 -15.42
N ASN A 226 -14.34 4.86 -14.84
CA ASN A 226 -15.44 5.58 -14.19
C ASN A 226 -15.07 5.96 -12.77
N VAL A 227 -15.21 7.25 -12.42
CA VAL A 227 -14.90 7.77 -11.10
C VAL A 227 -16.12 8.41 -10.45
N ILE A 228 -16.24 8.24 -9.13
CA ILE A 228 -17.27 8.90 -8.31
C ILE A 228 -16.83 10.27 -7.83
N ALA A 229 -15.52 10.48 -7.72
CA ALA A 229 -14.92 11.74 -7.29
C ALA A 229 -13.52 11.91 -7.87
N ARG A 230 -13.08 13.18 -7.98
CA ARG A 230 -11.69 13.57 -8.27
C ARG A 230 -11.18 14.43 -7.12
N ILE A 231 -10.13 13.98 -6.48
CA ILE A 231 -9.59 14.60 -5.26
C ILE A 231 -8.27 15.32 -5.60
N PRO A 232 -8.18 16.64 -5.40
CA PRO A 232 -6.92 17.36 -5.50
C PRO A 232 -6.06 17.08 -4.25
N LEU A 233 -4.83 16.61 -4.45
CA LEU A 233 -3.92 16.24 -3.36
C LEU A 233 -2.54 16.89 -3.54
N VAL A 234 -1.95 17.31 -2.43
CA VAL A 234 -0.56 17.76 -2.30
C VAL A 234 -0.01 17.21 -0.97
N ASN A 235 1.18 16.60 -0.99
CA ASN A 235 1.81 16.02 0.21
C ASN A 235 0.86 15.11 1.01
N ALA A 236 0.20 14.19 0.34
CA ALA A 236 -0.82 13.34 0.94
C ALA A 236 -0.72 11.89 0.44
N ALA A 237 -1.32 11.01 1.19
CA ALA A 237 -1.56 9.62 0.82
C ALA A 237 -3.06 9.37 0.67
N ILE A 238 -3.42 8.41 -0.17
CA ILE A 238 -4.78 7.97 -0.37
C ILE A 238 -4.80 6.45 -0.61
N SER A 239 -5.67 5.76 0.10
CA SER A 239 -5.87 4.31 -0.02
C SER A 239 -7.34 3.99 -0.21
N THR A 240 -7.65 3.14 -1.17
CA THR A 240 -9.01 2.66 -1.43
C THR A 240 -9.08 1.15 -1.31
N SER A 241 -9.93 0.66 -0.41
CA SER A 241 -10.37 -0.73 -0.34
C SER A 241 -11.71 -0.90 -1.02
N GLY A 242 -11.90 -2.00 -1.77
CA GLY A 242 -13.14 -2.28 -2.50
C GLY A 242 -13.46 -3.77 -2.53
N ASP A 243 -14.76 -4.09 -2.55
CA ASP A 243 -15.28 -5.46 -2.64
C ASP A 243 -15.17 -6.07 -4.05
N TYR A 244 -14.58 -5.31 -4.99
CA TYR A 244 -14.50 -5.61 -6.43
C TYR A 244 -13.08 -5.97 -6.91
N GLU A 245 -12.08 -5.98 -6.02
CA GLU A 245 -10.67 -6.20 -6.44
C GLU A 245 -10.34 -7.70 -6.58
N ARG A 246 -10.56 -8.50 -5.55
CA ARG A 246 -10.32 -9.94 -5.53
C ARG A 246 -11.54 -10.61 -4.94
N PHE A 247 -12.44 -11.10 -5.78
CA PHE A 247 -13.69 -11.71 -5.37
C PHE A 247 -14.14 -12.82 -6.32
N PHE A 248 -15.05 -13.63 -5.83
CA PHE A 248 -15.90 -14.50 -6.63
C PHE A 248 -17.33 -14.48 -6.07
N GLU A 249 -18.28 -14.94 -6.85
CA GLU A 249 -19.68 -15.03 -6.42
C GLU A 249 -20.14 -16.48 -6.44
N GLU A 250 -20.79 -16.92 -5.37
CA GLU A 250 -21.41 -18.23 -5.25
C GLU A 250 -22.79 -18.09 -4.63
N LYS A 251 -23.83 -18.63 -5.30
CA LYS A 251 -25.23 -18.59 -4.84
C LYS A 251 -25.72 -17.19 -4.42
N GLY A 252 -25.28 -16.16 -5.16
CA GLY A 252 -25.64 -14.76 -4.89
C GLY A 252 -24.89 -14.09 -3.74
N VAL A 253 -23.93 -14.78 -3.13
CA VAL A 253 -23.03 -14.24 -2.09
C VAL A 253 -21.71 -13.89 -2.73
N ARG A 254 -21.22 -12.67 -2.45
CA ARG A 254 -19.90 -12.22 -2.89
C ARG A 254 -18.85 -12.51 -1.80
N TYR A 255 -17.86 -13.32 -2.16
CA TYR A 255 -16.69 -13.61 -1.33
C TYR A 255 -15.54 -12.79 -1.84
N HIS A 256 -15.01 -11.87 -1.03
CA HIS A 256 -13.88 -11.02 -1.39
C HIS A 256 -12.81 -11.04 -0.28
N HIS A 257 -11.61 -10.56 -0.60
CA HIS A 257 -10.40 -10.71 0.19
C HIS A 257 -10.36 -9.91 1.51
N ILE A 258 -11.31 -9.01 1.75
CA ILE A 258 -11.38 -8.28 3.02
C ILE A 258 -12.22 -9.13 3.98
N ILE A 259 -11.53 -9.83 4.90
CA ILE A 259 -12.17 -10.70 5.88
C ILE A 259 -12.46 -9.90 7.15
N ASP A 260 -13.65 -10.07 7.70
CA ASP A 260 -14.02 -9.54 9.02
C ASP A 260 -13.35 -10.41 10.11
N PRO A 261 -12.44 -9.85 10.91
CA PRO A 261 -11.74 -10.60 11.95
C PRO A 261 -12.66 -11.17 13.04
N HIS A 262 -13.84 -10.57 13.24
CA HIS A 262 -14.80 -11.01 14.27
C HIS A 262 -15.62 -12.22 13.83
N THR A 263 -15.80 -12.41 12.52
CA THR A 263 -16.69 -13.45 11.99
C THR A 263 -15.98 -14.48 11.14
N GLY A 264 -14.79 -14.15 10.61
CA GLY A 264 -14.06 -14.98 9.66
C GLY A 264 -14.63 -14.98 8.24
N HIS A 265 -15.71 -14.24 7.97
CA HIS A 265 -16.33 -14.10 6.65
C HIS A 265 -15.85 -12.87 5.91
N SER A 266 -16.10 -12.80 4.58
CA SER A 266 -15.90 -11.57 3.82
C SER A 266 -16.77 -10.45 4.39
N ALA A 267 -16.15 -9.31 4.69
CA ALA A 267 -16.83 -8.15 5.29
C ALA A 267 -17.68 -7.43 4.25
N SER A 268 -18.99 -7.28 4.48
CA SER A 268 -19.96 -6.88 3.47
C SER A 268 -20.79 -5.66 3.82
N LYS A 269 -20.25 -4.72 4.64
CA LYS A 269 -21.04 -3.56 5.10
C LYS A 269 -20.95 -2.33 4.20
N VAL A 270 -19.97 -2.27 3.28
CA VAL A 270 -19.79 -1.18 2.30
C VAL A 270 -19.27 -1.74 0.98
N ARG A 271 -19.38 -0.96 -0.12
CA ARG A 271 -18.81 -1.31 -1.44
C ARG A 271 -17.36 -0.90 -1.56
N SER A 272 -17.02 0.30 -1.06
CA SER A 272 -15.66 0.81 -1.01
C SER A 272 -15.48 1.82 0.12
N ALA A 273 -14.24 1.93 0.58
CA ALA A 273 -13.82 2.95 1.51
C ALA A 273 -12.46 3.52 1.05
N THR A 274 -12.43 4.82 0.89
CA THR A 274 -11.21 5.60 0.57
C THR A 274 -10.83 6.39 1.80
N VAL A 275 -9.57 6.30 2.19
CA VAL A 275 -9.00 7.06 3.32
C VAL A 275 -7.86 7.92 2.79
N ILE A 276 -7.82 9.18 3.23
CA ILE A 276 -6.83 10.19 2.87
C ILE A 276 -6.12 10.61 4.15
N GLY A 277 -4.81 10.78 4.08
CA GLY A 277 -3.99 11.14 5.25
C GLY A 277 -2.55 11.44 4.85
N PRO A 278 -1.63 11.61 5.83
CA PRO A 278 -0.25 11.98 5.54
C PRO A 278 0.64 10.84 5.05
N TYR A 279 0.30 9.57 5.40
CA TYR A 279 1.10 8.38 5.12
C TYR A 279 0.26 7.25 4.55
N ALA A 280 0.79 6.56 3.53
CA ALA A 280 0.09 5.45 2.88
C ALA A 280 -0.05 4.23 3.81
N THR A 281 0.91 3.97 4.69
CA THR A 281 0.80 2.95 5.74
C THR A 281 -0.44 3.15 6.61
N ARG A 282 -0.74 4.41 6.97
CA ARG A 282 -1.86 4.78 7.82
C ARG A 282 -3.19 4.68 7.06
N THR A 283 -3.24 5.18 5.84
CA THR A 283 -4.46 5.14 5.04
C THR A 283 -4.82 3.72 4.60
N ASP A 284 -3.83 2.88 4.26
CA ASP A 284 -4.03 1.46 3.94
C ASP A 284 -4.57 0.71 5.16
N GLY A 285 -3.91 0.81 6.33
CA GLY A 285 -4.37 0.16 7.57
C GLY A 285 -5.80 0.53 7.96
N LEU A 286 -6.18 1.80 7.82
CA LEU A 286 -7.51 2.28 8.20
C LEU A 286 -8.60 2.01 7.16
N SER A 287 -8.28 1.78 5.88
CA SER A 287 -9.28 1.67 4.81
C SER A 287 -10.22 0.46 4.93
N LYS A 288 -9.88 -0.55 5.74
CA LYS A 288 -10.71 -1.74 5.97
C LYS A 288 -11.75 -1.54 7.07
N THR A 289 -11.60 -0.52 7.90
CA THR A 289 -12.47 -0.26 9.07
C THR A 289 -13.97 -0.19 8.70
N ALA A 290 -14.31 0.48 7.59
CA ALA A 290 -15.69 0.61 7.15
C ALA A 290 -16.31 -0.72 6.70
N PHE A 291 -15.51 -1.62 6.14
CA PHE A 291 -15.97 -2.95 5.76
C PHE A 291 -16.39 -3.79 6.94
N VAL A 292 -15.65 -3.68 8.05
CA VAL A 292 -15.84 -4.48 9.27
C VAL A 292 -16.85 -3.85 10.22
N LEU A 293 -16.73 -2.55 10.54
CA LEU A 293 -17.59 -1.88 11.51
C LEU A 293 -18.87 -1.30 10.91
N GLY A 294 -18.89 -1.11 9.59
CA GLY A 294 -19.96 -0.38 8.89
C GLY A 294 -19.66 1.11 8.75
N PRO A 295 -20.41 1.81 7.87
CA PRO A 295 -20.10 3.17 7.46
C PRO A 295 -20.21 4.18 8.61
N GLU A 296 -21.18 4.04 9.51
CA GLU A 296 -21.44 4.99 10.60
C GLU A 296 -20.32 4.95 11.65
N LYS A 297 -20.00 3.75 12.19
CA LYS A 297 -18.92 3.58 13.19
C LYS A 297 -17.54 3.92 12.60
N ALA A 298 -17.27 3.54 11.36
CA ALA A 298 -16.02 3.90 10.72
C ALA A 298 -15.88 5.41 10.57
N MET A 299 -16.95 6.10 10.19
CA MET A 299 -16.94 7.56 10.05
C MET A 299 -16.75 8.27 11.40
N GLU A 300 -17.28 7.71 12.52
CA GLU A 300 -16.99 8.21 13.86
C GLU A 300 -15.50 8.11 14.20
N ILE A 301 -14.84 7.00 13.84
CA ILE A 301 -13.40 6.81 14.06
C ILE A 301 -12.62 7.81 13.20
N TYR A 302 -12.89 7.89 11.90
CA TYR A 302 -12.18 8.81 11.00
C TYR A 302 -12.32 10.27 11.42
N ASN A 303 -13.51 10.69 11.85
CA ASN A 303 -13.77 12.05 12.30
C ASN A 303 -13.12 12.43 13.65
N ARG A 304 -12.56 11.46 14.39
CA ARG A 304 -11.78 11.69 15.61
C ARG A 304 -10.29 11.80 15.36
N LEU A 305 -9.85 11.44 14.16
CA LEU A 305 -8.45 11.50 13.74
C LEU A 305 -8.25 12.78 12.95
N ASP A 306 -7.53 13.75 13.51
CA ASP A 306 -7.37 15.09 12.94
C ASP A 306 -6.63 15.10 11.59
N ASP A 307 -5.87 14.04 11.29
CA ASP A 307 -5.06 13.88 10.10
C ASP A 307 -5.68 12.94 9.04
N ILE A 308 -6.94 12.52 9.22
CA ILE A 308 -7.62 11.55 8.36
C ILE A 308 -8.92 12.12 7.80
N ASP A 309 -9.05 12.00 6.48
CA ASP A 309 -10.30 12.17 5.77
C ASP A 309 -10.76 10.85 5.13
N ALA A 310 -12.06 10.72 4.87
CA ALA A 310 -12.60 9.50 4.30
C ALA A 310 -13.81 9.72 3.40
N ILE A 311 -13.94 8.81 2.42
CA ILE A 311 -15.11 8.69 1.54
C ILE A 311 -15.55 7.23 1.57
N ILE A 312 -16.82 6.97 1.88
CA ILE A 312 -17.38 5.62 1.92
C ILE A 312 -18.53 5.52 0.93
N VAL A 313 -18.53 4.47 0.11
CA VAL A 313 -19.64 4.10 -0.75
C VAL A 313 -20.43 2.97 -0.08
N LYS A 314 -21.66 3.30 0.35
CA LYS A 314 -22.56 2.36 1.03
C LYS A 314 -23.08 1.30 0.05
N LEU A 315 -23.71 0.24 0.57
CA LEU A 315 -24.27 -0.85 -0.24
C LEU A 315 -25.36 -0.40 -1.21
N ASP A 316 -26.14 0.63 -0.86
CA ASP A 316 -27.15 1.25 -1.71
C ASP A 316 -26.57 2.18 -2.79
N GLY A 317 -25.27 2.46 -2.73
CA GLY A 317 -24.56 3.39 -3.63
C GLY A 317 -24.46 4.82 -3.09
N THR A 318 -25.05 5.12 -1.95
CA THR A 318 -24.89 6.44 -1.30
C THR A 318 -23.44 6.68 -0.94
N VAL A 319 -22.95 7.88 -1.24
CA VAL A 319 -21.58 8.31 -0.91
C VAL A 319 -21.63 9.23 0.30
N ILE A 320 -20.85 8.90 1.32
CA ILE A 320 -20.71 9.73 2.53
C ILE A 320 -19.26 10.17 2.70
N TYR A 321 -19.07 11.34 3.30
CA TYR A 321 -17.79 12.02 3.44
C TYR A 321 -17.50 12.35 4.91
N SER A 322 -16.24 12.32 5.31
CA SER A 322 -15.79 12.82 6.61
C SER A 322 -16.05 14.33 6.76
N LYS A 323 -16.04 14.81 8.01
CA LYS A 323 -16.25 16.23 8.32
C LYS A 323 -15.23 17.16 7.64
N GLY A 324 -13.98 16.72 7.50
CA GLY A 324 -12.92 17.49 6.83
C GLY A 324 -13.24 17.71 5.37
N MET A 325 -13.71 16.68 4.67
CA MET A 325 -14.06 16.77 3.24
C MET A 325 -15.33 17.57 2.96
N GLN A 326 -16.28 17.64 3.91
CA GLN A 326 -17.51 18.43 3.76
C GLN A 326 -17.24 19.93 3.81
N LYS A 327 -16.13 20.37 4.44
CA LYS A 327 -15.73 21.77 4.59
C LYS A 327 -14.86 22.29 3.45
N ALA A 328 -14.34 21.40 2.59
CA ALA A 328 -13.55 21.83 1.44
C ALA A 328 -14.44 22.55 0.42
N PRO A 329 -14.06 23.72 -0.12
CA PRO A 329 -14.81 24.36 -1.20
C PRO A 329 -14.88 23.40 -2.40
N ARG A 330 -16.08 23.28 -2.98
CA ARG A 330 -16.35 22.47 -4.18
C ARG A 330 -15.72 23.09 -5.43
#